data_851d05f24bb439aa69415b810d34c36e
#
_entry.id   851d05f24bb439aa69415b810d34c36e
#
_cell.length_a   1.000
_cell.length_b   1.000
_cell.length_c   1.000
_cell.angle_alpha   90.00
_cell.angle_beta   90.00
_cell.angle_gamma   90.00
#
_symmetry.space_group_name_H-M   'P 1'
#
loop_
_entity.id
_entity.type
_entity.pdbx_description
1 polymer ?
#
loop_
_entity_poly.entity_id
_entity_poly.type
_entity_poly.pdbx_seq_one_letter_code
_entity_poly.pdbx_strand_id
1 'polypeptide(L)'
;MSRHERRYQKYLDRQRQKHGYATTGSRRPTATPGQIATASHSLIRDALVPAKLFEIGMGNLIFSRSLPDGRIALAGFLLDTFCLGVKDAFVDIVAKEEYFQRTRSLFRDQNVKPLQPACFRKLVEGGVAYAQDLGFPPHADYALASQIFGDVQATDCSTRFEYGRDGKPFYVSGPHDTPARIQAILQQLERRMGKGNFDYLVLAG
;
A
#
# COMPACT_ATOMS: atom_id res chain seq x y z
N MET A 1 12.45 25.18 -2.93
CA MET A 1 11.34 24.25 -3.17
C MET A 1 11.14 24.10 -4.67
N SER A 2 11.38 22.90 -5.22
CA SER A 2 11.27 22.63 -6.65
C SER A 2 9.81 22.69 -7.12
N ARG A 3 9.59 22.83 -8.45
CA ARG A 3 8.24 22.79 -9.04
C ARG A 3 7.53 21.46 -8.77
N HIS A 4 8.29 20.39 -8.60
CA HIS A 4 7.83 19.03 -8.30
C HIS A 4 7.38 18.91 -6.83
N GLU A 5 8.13 19.46 -5.89
CA GLU A 5 7.78 19.50 -4.47
C GLU A 5 6.48 20.26 -4.23
N ARG A 6 6.28 21.40 -4.90
CA ARG A 6 5.02 22.16 -4.82
C ARG A 6 3.82 21.39 -5.37
N ARG A 7 3.99 20.61 -6.46
CA ARG A 7 2.92 19.75 -7.01
C ARG A 7 2.59 18.61 -6.06
N TYR A 8 3.61 17.99 -5.48
CA TYR A 8 3.46 16.89 -4.52
C TYR A 8 2.80 17.38 -3.23
N GLN A 9 3.23 18.54 -2.68
CA GLN A 9 2.57 19.17 -1.54
C GLN A 9 1.10 19.50 -1.83
N LYS A 10 0.80 20.09 -2.96
CA LYS A 10 -0.58 20.40 -3.37
C LYS A 10 -1.44 19.14 -3.55
N TYR A 11 -0.85 18.03 -3.99
CA TYR A 11 -1.50 16.73 -4.04
C TYR A 11 -1.77 16.19 -2.63
N LEU A 12 -0.79 16.21 -1.74
CA LEU A 12 -0.95 15.78 -0.36
C LEU A 12 -1.97 16.63 0.40
N ASP A 13 -1.99 17.94 0.21
CA ASP A 13 -2.97 18.84 0.81
C ASP A 13 -4.39 18.55 0.31
N ARG A 14 -4.55 18.25 -0.97
CA ARG A 14 -5.83 17.79 -1.53
C ARG A 14 -6.26 16.45 -0.97
N GLN A 15 -5.32 15.53 -0.76
CA GLN A 15 -5.59 14.26 -0.11
C GLN A 15 -5.94 14.45 1.37
N ARG A 16 -5.33 15.41 2.07
CA ARG A 16 -5.67 15.77 3.46
C ARG A 16 -7.07 16.34 3.59
N GLN A 17 -7.48 17.24 2.70
CA GLN A 17 -8.80 17.85 2.73
C GLN A 17 -9.93 16.91 2.31
N LYS A 18 -9.65 15.93 1.44
CA LYS A 18 -10.66 15.01 0.89
C LYS A 18 -10.71 13.66 1.60
N HIS A 19 -9.61 13.25 2.15
CA HIS A 19 -9.47 12.03 2.91
C HIS A 19 -8.77 12.43 4.22
N GLY A 20 -9.56 12.68 5.27
CA GLY A 20 -9.10 12.05 6.47
C GLY A 20 -8.80 10.62 6.01
N TYR A 21 -7.49 10.25 5.85
CA TYR A 21 -7.12 8.87 5.59
C TYR A 21 -7.93 8.08 6.59
N ALA A 22 -9.03 7.50 6.13
CA ALA A 22 -9.62 6.46 6.86
C ALA A 22 -8.50 5.40 6.91
N THR A 23 -7.59 5.58 7.87
CA THR A 23 -7.18 4.42 8.60
C THR A 23 -8.51 3.74 8.78
N THR A 24 -8.79 2.69 8.04
CA THR A 24 -9.86 1.77 8.39
C THR A 24 -9.52 1.44 9.82
N GLY A 25 -10.05 2.28 10.74
CA GLY A 25 -9.73 2.23 12.16
C GLY A 25 -9.89 0.79 12.51
N SER A 26 -8.83 0.13 12.91
CA SER A 26 -8.67 -1.28 13.28
C SER A 26 -10.00 -2.03 13.30
N ARG A 27 -10.65 -2.19 12.16
CA ARG A 27 -11.75 -3.13 12.01
C ARG A 27 -11.06 -4.49 12.07
N ARG A 28 -11.30 -5.21 13.14
CA ARG A 28 -10.88 -6.61 13.22
C ARG A 28 -11.30 -7.28 11.91
N PRO A 29 -10.39 -8.00 11.23
CA PRO A 29 -10.74 -8.75 10.04
C PRO A 29 -11.98 -9.58 10.36
N THR A 30 -13.03 -9.48 9.56
CA THR A 30 -14.22 -10.30 9.75
C THR A 30 -13.97 -11.73 9.26
N ALA A 31 -12.96 -11.92 8.42
CA ALA A 31 -12.56 -13.20 7.89
C ALA A 31 -11.46 -13.87 8.75
N THR A 32 -11.66 -15.15 9.03
CA THR A 32 -10.64 -15.97 9.72
C THR A 32 -9.51 -16.39 8.77
N PRO A 33 -8.31 -16.71 9.27
CA PRO A 33 -7.21 -17.22 8.44
C PRO A 33 -7.61 -18.42 7.56
N GLY A 34 -8.40 -19.36 8.08
CA GLY A 34 -8.89 -20.49 7.31
C GLY A 34 -9.83 -20.11 6.17
N GLN A 35 -10.67 -19.11 6.36
CA GLN A 35 -11.51 -18.58 5.29
C GLN A 35 -10.70 -17.92 4.19
N ILE A 36 -9.63 -17.18 4.55
CA ILE A 36 -8.75 -16.54 3.56
C ILE A 36 -7.94 -17.60 2.82
N ALA A 37 -7.41 -18.61 3.50
CA ALA A 37 -6.71 -19.74 2.88
C ALA A 37 -7.60 -20.45 1.84
N THR A 38 -8.88 -20.69 2.16
CA THR A 38 -9.84 -21.28 1.21
C THR A 38 -10.11 -20.31 0.04
N ALA A 39 -10.34 -19.03 0.34
CA ALA A 39 -10.61 -18.00 -0.66
C ALA A 39 -9.44 -17.79 -1.63
N SER A 40 -8.20 -18.04 -1.20
CA SER A 40 -6.99 -17.85 -2.00
C SER A 40 -6.88 -18.79 -3.22
N HIS A 41 -7.72 -19.83 -3.30
CA HIS A 41 -7.84 -20.73 -4.45
C HIS A 41 -9.01 -20.37 -5.39
N SER A 42 -9.79 -19.35 -5.04
CA SER A 42 -10.93 -18.90 -5.87
C SER A 42 -10.45 -18.04 -7.05
N LEU A 43 -11.35 -17.81 -8.02
CA LEU A 43 -11.04 -17.02 -9.21
C LEU A 43 -10.61 -15.59 -8.84
N ILE A 44 -9.47 -15.16 -9.37
CA ILE A 44 -9.03 -13.79 -9.24
C ILE A 44 -10.05 -12.89 -9.94
N ARG A 45 -10.51 -11.86 -9.20
CA ARG A 45 -11.47 -10.90 -9.71
C ARG A 45 -10.78 -9.64 -10.20
N ASP A 46 -10.05 -8.96 -9.29
CA ASP A 46 -9.40 -7.70 -9.59
C ASP A 46 -8.02 -7.62 -8.90
N ALA A 47 -7.08 -6.98 -9.58
CA ALA A 47 -5.80 -6.55 -9.06
C ALA A 47 -5.60 -5.09 -9.51
N LEU A 48 -5.94 -4.13 -8.65
CA LEU A 48 -6.06 -2.71 -8.99
C LEU A 48 -4.98 -1.88 -8.31
N VAL A 49 -4.35 -1.00 -9.08
CA VAL A 49 -3.32 -0.09 -8.58
C VAL A 49 -3.56 1.33 -9.09
N PRO A 50 -3.21 2.39 -8.32
CA PRO A 50 -3.25 3.76 -8.83
C PRO A 50 -2.33 3.92 -10.04
N ALA A 51 -2.82 4.56 -11.10
CA ALA A 51 -2.03 4.77 -12.32
C ALA A 51 -0.74 5.56 -12.07
N LYS A 52 -0.74 6.43 -11.05
CA LYS A 52 0.37 7.32 -10.67
C LYS A 52 1.11 6.88 -9.41
N LEU A 53 1.04 5.60 -9.05
CA LEU A 53 1.64 5.10 -7.81
C LEU A 53 3.12 5.50 -7.66
N PHE A 54 3.93 5.31 -8.69
CA PHE A 54 5.37 5.63 -8.66
C PHE A 54 5.70 7.12 -8.84
N GLU A 55 4.76 7.93 -9.35
CA GLU A 55 4.92 9.39 -9.38
C GLU A 55 4.67 10.02 -8.01
N ILE A 56 3.74 9.42 -7.25
CA ILE A 56 3.27 9.92 -5.96
C ILE A 56 4.00 9.26 -4.81
N GLY A 57 4.42 8.01 -4.99
CA GLY A 57 5.12 7.20 -4.01
C GLY A 57 4.21 6.44 -3.05
N MET A 58 2.91 6.73 -3.03
CA MET A 58 1.99 6.08 -2.10
C MET A 58 0.59 5.91 -2.72
N GLY A 59 -0.05 4.78 -2.44
CA GLY A 59 -1.41 4.52 -2.88
C GLY A 59 -2.05 3.29 -2.27
N ASN A 60 -3.38 3.25 -2.31
CA ASN A 60 -4.15 2.07 -1.98
C ASN A 60 -4.13 1.09 -3.16
N LEU A 61 -3.88 -0.18 -2.87
CA LEU A 61 -3.91 -1.28 -3.82
C LEU A 61 -4.98 -2.27 -3.38
N ILE A 62 -5.68 -2.88 -4.34
CA ILE A 62 -6.69 -3.91 -4.05
C ILE A 62 -6.38 -5.17 -4.85
N PHE A 63 -6.43 -6.30 -4.14
CA PHE A 63 -6.48 -7.63 -4.72
C PHE A 63 -7.74 -8.34 -4.26
N SER A 64 -8.48 -8.96 -5.18
CA SER A 64 -9.75 -9.60 -4.82
C SER A 64 -9.99 -10.89 -5.58
N ARG A 65 -10.80 -11.79 -4.97
CA ARG A 65 -11.20 -13.07 -5.53
C ARG A 65 -12.70 -13.27 -5.40
N SER A 66 -13.32 -13.84 -6.44
CA SER A 66 -14.75 -14.17 -6.46
C SER A 66 -14.97 -15.54 -5.83
N LEU A 67 -15.77 -15.62 -4.78
CA LEU A 67 -16.11 -16.87 -4.12
C LEU A 67 -17.29 -17.58 -4.80
N PRO A 68 -17.39 -18.92 -4.67
CA PRO A 68 -18.50 -19.68 -5.27
C PRO A 68 -19.90 -19.28 -4.77
N ASP A 69 -19.98 -18.74 -3.55
CA ASP A 69 -21.24 -18.27 -2.94
C ASP A 69 -21.63 -16.84 -3.34
N GLY A 70 -20.90 -16.23 -4.29
CA GLY A 70 -21.14 -14.87 -4.78
C GLY A 70 -20.53 -13.75 -3.95
N ARG A 71 -19.94 -14.06 -2.79
CA ARG A 71 -19.15 -13.08 -2.01
C ARG A 71 -17.79 -12.82 -2.66
N ILE A 72 -17.10 -11.82 -2.15
CA ILE A 72 -15.78 -11.44 -2.63
C ILE A 72 -14.81 -11.39 -1.46
N ALA A 73 -13.71 -12.14 -1.59
CA ALA A 73 -12.55 -11.97 -0.73
C ALA A 73 -11.74 -10.78 -1.24
N LEU A 74 -11.45 -9.84 -0.38
CA LEU A 74 -10.86 -8.55 -0.68
C LEU A 74 -9.68 -8.29 0.26
N ALA A 75 -8.49 -8.08 -0.29
CA ALA A 75 -7.36 -7.52 0.45
C ALA A 75 -7.00 -6.13 -0.07
N GLY A 76 -6.72 -5.23 0.85
CA GLY A 76 -6.23 -3.89 0.56
C GLY A 76 -4.86 -3.67 1.18
N PHE A 77 -4.02 -2.90 0.49
CA PHE A 77 -2.68 -2.54 0.93
C PHE A 77 -2.44 -1.05 0.69
N LEU A 78 -2.10 -0.30 1.73
CA LEU A 78 -1.56 1.05 1.56
C LEU A 78 -0.04 0.91 1.38
N LEU A 79 0.40 1.01 0.13
CA LEU A 79 1.80 0.84 -0.24
C LEU A 79 2.49 2.19 -0.40
N ASP A 80 3.59 2.38 0.32
CA ASP A 80 4.57 3.43 0.15
C ASP A 80 5.77 2.85 -0.61
N THR A 81 5.89 3.21 -1.87
CA THR A 81 6.98 2.72 -2.75
C THR A 81 8.27 3.50 -2.55
N PHE A 82 8.24 4.61 -1.83
CA PHE A 82 9.40 5.47 -1.66
C PHE A 82 10.20 5.18 -0.40
N CYS A 83 9.56 4.64 0.67
CA CYS A 83 10.27 4.45 1.93
C CYS A 83 9.71 3.32 2.82
N LEU A 84 8.44 3.40 3.22
CA LEU A 84 7.93 2.61 4.34
C LEU A 84 7.23 1.29 3.95
N GLY A 85 7.17 0.95 2.66
CA GLY A 85 6.53 -0.28 2.21
C GLY A 85 5.02 -0.35 2.53
N VAL A 86 4.54 -1.47 3.03
CA VAL A 86 3.13 -1.64 3.39
C VAL A 86 2.84 -0.99 4.74
N LYS A 87 2.24 0.21 4.70
CA LYS A 87 1.91 1.03 5.90
C LYS A 87 0.59 0.61 6.55
N ASP A 88 -0.33 0.05 5.78
CA ASP A 88 -1.60 -0.48 6.25
C ASP A 88 -2.02 -1.65 5.37
N ALA A 89 -2.70 -2.64 5.97
CA ALA A 89 -3.23 -3.77 5.25
C ALA A 89 -4.51 -4.26 5.92
N PHE A 90 -5.43 -4.78 5.12
CA PHE A 90 -6.62 -5.46 5.62
C PHE A 90 -7.01 -6.59 4.67
N VAL A 91 -7.78 -7.55 5.18
CA VAL A 91 -8.41 -8.59 4.36
C VAL A 91 -9.79 -8.91 4.94
N ASP A 92 -10.76 -9.10 4.03
CA ASP A 92 -12.14 -9.33 4.41
C ASP A 92 -12.89 -10.19 3.38
N ILE A 93 -14.03 -10.74 3.77
CA ILE A 93 -14.97 -11.41 2.86
C ILE A 93 -16.30 -10.67 2.94
N VAL A 94 -16.67 -10.04 1.84
CA VAL A 94 -17.78 -9.09 1.79
C VAL A 94 -18.80 -9.46 0.71
N ALA A 95 -20.03 -8.94 0.83
CA ALA A 95 -21.00 -9.00 -0.24
C ALA A 95 -20.54 -8.20 -1.46
N LYS A 96 -21.03 -8.56 -2.65
CA LYS A 96 -20.65 -7.92 -3.92
C LYS A 96 -20.90 -6.41 -3.91
N GLU A 97 -22.01 -5.98 -3.36
CA GLU A 97 -22.40 -4.57 -3.25
C GLU A 97 -21.44 -3.79 -2.34
N GLU A 98 -21.07 -4.37 -1.23
CA GLU A 98 -20.11 -3.79 -0.29
C GLU A 98 -18.72 -3.67 -0.91
N TYR A 99 -18.28 -4.69 -1.69
CA TYR A 99 -17.05 -4.63 -2.45
C TYR A 99 -16.99 -3.40 -3.36
N PHE A 100 -18.05 -3.16 -4.15
CA PHE A 100 -18.09 -1.99 -5.04
C PHE A 100 -18.10 -0.67 -4.29
N GLN A 101 -18.80 -0.60 -3.16
CA GLN A 101 -18.83 0.61 -2.33
C GLN A 101 -17.43 0.90 -1.74
N ARG A 102 -16.76 -0.12 -1.18
CA ARG A 102 -15.42 0.01 -0.62
C ARG A 102 -14.40 0.39 -1.69
N THR A 103 -14.39 -0.28 -2.82
CA THR A 103 -13.48 0.00 -3.94
C THR A 103 -13.67 1.41 -4.48
N ARG A 104 -14.94 1.84 -4.69
CA ARG A 104 -15.26 3.21 -5.10
C ARG A 104 -14.79 4.23 -4.06
N SER A 105 -14.95 3.96 -2.78
CA SER A 105 -14.51 4.84 -1.71
C SER A 105 -12.98 4.97 -1.66
N LEU A 106 -12.26 3.86 -1.75
CA LEU A 106 -10.80 3.83 -1.72
C LEU A 106 -10.16 4.58 -2.90
N PHE A 107 -10.79 4.52 -4.08
CA PHE A 107 -10.25 5.09 -5.30
C PHE A 107 -10.99 6.35 -5.78
N ARG A 108 -11.84 6.96 -4.94
CA ARG A 108 -12.79 8.02 -5.32
C ARG A 108 -12.25 9.08 -6.28
N ASP A 109 -11.00 9.52 -6.09
CA ASP A 109 -10.38 10.58 -6.88
C ASP A 109 -9.07 10.11 -7.53
N GLN A 110 -8.89 8.79 -7.66
CA GLN A 110 -7.69 8.19 -8.23
C GLN A 110 -8.04 7.48 -9.54
N ASN A 111 -7.24 7.75 -10.56
CA ASN A 111 -7.27 6.92 -11.74
C ASN A 111 -6.58 5.59 -11.40
N VAL A 112 -7.30 4.49 -11.51
CA VAL A 112 -6.78 3.15 -11.25
C VAL A 112 -6.65 2.37 -12.54
N LYS A 113 -5.72 1.44 -12.55
CA LYS A 113 -5.52 0.51 -13.66
C LYS A 113 -5.42 -0.92 -13.13
N PRO A 114 -5.87 -1.91 -13.91
CA PRO A 114 -5.57 -3.30 -13.60
C PRO A 114 -4.08 -3.56 -13.76
N LEU A 115 -3.56 -4.46 -12.93
CA LEU A 115 -2.21 -4.99 -13.03
C LEU A 115 -2.30 -6.51 -13.09
N GLN A 116 -1.42 -7.14 -13.86
CA GLN A 116 -1.34 -8.60 -13.90
C GLN A 116 -1.12 -9.14 -12.47
N PRO A 117 -1.86 -10.20 -12.03
CA PRO A 117 -1.79 -10.69 -10.65
C PRO A 117 -0.39 -10.99 -10.14
N ALA A 118 0.46 -11.63 -10.96
CA ALA A 118 1.87 -11.88 -10.64
C ALA A 118 2.64 -10.59 -10.38
N CYS A 119 2.39 -9.56 -11.22
CA CYS A 119 3.03 -8.25 -11.06
C CYS A 119 2.50 -7.49 -9.85
N PHE A 120 1.22 -7.66 -9.51
CA PHE A 120 0.66 -7.08 -8.30
C PHE A 120 1.34 -7.66 -7.04
N ARG A 121 1.44 -9.01 -6.96
CA ARG A 121 2.13 -9.67 -5.87
C ARG A 121 3.58 -9.22 -5.79
N LYS A 122 4.32 -9.24 -6.91
CA LYS A 122 5.72 -8.78 -6.98
C LYS A 122 5.89 -7.33 -6.52
N LEU A 123 4.96 -6.44 -6.90
CA LEU A 123 4.96 -5.04 -6.48
C LEU A 123 4.83 -4.89 -4.97
N VAL A 124 3.87 -5.59 -4.36
CA VAL A 124 3.64 -5.49 -2.92
C VAL A 124 4.79 -6.12 -2.13
N GLU A 125 5.21 -7.34 -2.49
CA GLU A 125 6.31 -8.05 -1.82
C GLU A 125 7.64 -7.29 -1.97
N GLY A 126 7.92 -6.73 -3.13
CA GLY A 126 9.12 -5.93 -3.35
C GLY A 126 9.13 -4.64 -2.52
N GLY A 127 7.97 -3.99 -2.34
CA GLY A 127 7.85 -2.84 -1.45
C GLY A 127 8.08 -3.19 0.02
N VAL A 128 7.62 -4.37 0.44
CA VAL A 128 7.90 -4.90 1.78
C VAL A 128 9.39 -5.17 1.95
N ALA A 129 10.02 -5.87 1.00
CA ALA A 129 11.45 -6.19 1.05
C ALA A 129 12.30 -4.92 1.11
N TYR A 130 12.00 -3.94 0.25
CA TYR A 130 12.67 -2.64 0.24
C TYR A 130 12.59 -1.92 1.59
N ALA A 131 11.41 -1.86 2.20
CA ALA A 131 11.23 -1.23 3.51
C ALA A 131 11.96 -2.00 4.63
N GLN A 132 11.95 -3.33 4.57
CA GLN A 132 12.69 -4.18 5.53
C GLN A 132 14.20 -3.96 5.44
N ASP A 133 14.75 -3.76 4.25
CA ASP A 133 16.16 -3.41 4.06
C ASP A 133 16.49 -2.04 4.71
N LEU A 134 15.53 -1.13 4.79
CA LEU A 134 15.64 0.12 5.53
C LEU A 134 15.37 -0.03 7.05
N GLY A 135 14.93 -1.21 7.49
CA GLY A 135 14.63 -1.52 8.89
C GLY A 135 13.17 -1.23 9.30
N PHE A 136 12.25 -1.13 8.33
CA PHE A 136 10.83 -0.93 8.60
C PHE A 136 10.04 -2.22 8.32
N PRO A 137 9.42 -2.82 9.35
CA PRO A 137 8.53 -3.96 9.14
C PRO A 137 7.23 -3.53 8.45
N PRO A 138 6.56 -4.41 7.69
CA PRO A 138 5.24 -4.14 7.16
C PRO A 138 4.21 -4.04 8.29
N HIS A 139 3.03 -3.50 7.96
CA HIS A 139 1.88 -3.50 8.88
C HIS A 139 1.58 -4.92 9.42
N ALA A 140 1.14 -5.01 10.66
CA ALA A 140 0.91 -6.30 11.33
C ALA A 140 -0.07 -7.21 10.56
N ASP A 141 -1.11 -6.63 9.95
CA ASP A 141 -2.12 -7.38 9.19
C ASP A 141 -1.64 -7.82 7.80
N TYR A 142 -0.44 -7.39 7.37
CA TYR A 142 0.13 -7.81 6.07
C TYR A 142 0.25 -9.32 5.94
N ALA A 143 0.70 -9.99 6.98
CA ALA A 143 0.89 -11.45 6.97
C ALA A 143 -0.42 -12.21 6.67
N LEU A 144 -1.56 -11.72 7.18
CA LEU A 144 -2.87 -12.29 6.88
C LEU A 144 -3.37 -11.85 5.50
N ALA A 145 -3.28 -10.57 5.18
CA ALA A 145 -3.77 -10.01 3.93
C ALA A 145 -3.05 -10.61 2.70
N SER A 146 -1.75 -10.86 2.80
CA SER A 146 -0.96 -11.43 1.70
C SER A 146 -1.32 -12.89 1.37
N GLN A 147 -2.01 -13.62 2.25
CA GLN A 147 -2.51 -14.97 1.95
C GLN A 147 -3.51 -14.99 0.80
N ILE A 148 -4.16 -13.85 0.48
CA ILE A 148 -5.06 -13.74 -0.67
C ILE A 148 -4.39 -14.03 -2.01
N PHE A 149 -3.07 -13.87 -2.10
CA PHE A 149 -2.33 -14.15 -3.34
C PHE A 149 -2.36 -15.63 -3.71
N GLY A 150 -2.44 -16.54 -2.72
CA GLY A 150 -2.53 -17.98 -2.95
C GLY A 150 -1.40 -18.49 -3.85
N ASP A 151 -1.80 -19.10 -4.95
CA ASP A 151 -0.92 -19.74 -5.95
C ASP A 151 -0.28 -18.78 -6.97
N VAL A 152 -0.64 -17.49 -6.94
CA VAL A 152 -0.03 -16.48 -7.84
C VAL A 152 1.48 -16.41 -7.57
N GLN A 153 2.31 -16.64 -8.59
CA GLN A 153 3.77 -16.58 -8.46
C GLN A 153 4.29 -15.19 -8.86
N ALA A 154 4.99 -14.50 -7.97
CA ALA A 154 5.63 -13.22 -8.27
C ALA A 154 6.70 -13.32 -9.37
N THR A 155 7.31 -14.50 -9.52
CA THR A 155 8.30 -14.82 -10.54
C THR A 155 7.76 -14.80 -11.96
N ASP A 156 6.44 -14.96 -12.14
CA ASP A 156 5.79 -14.92 -13.46
C ASP A 156 5.67 -13.49 -14.01
N CYS A 157 6.07 -12.49 -13.22
CA CYS A 157 6.10 -11.10 -13.64
C CYS A 157 7.50 -10.70 -14.12
N SER A 158 7.63 -10.36 -15.39
CA SER A 158 8.87 -9.84 -15.99
C SER A 158 9.14 -8.37 -15.66
N THR A 159 8.14 -7.61 -15.19
CA THR A 159 8.29 -6.19 -14.88
C THR A 159 9.24 -5.99 -13.71
N ARG A 160 10.19 -5.09 -13.85
CA ARG A 160 11.03 -4.59 -12.77
C ARG A 160 10.36 -3.38 -12.14
N PHE A 161 10.19 -3.40 -10.83
CA PHE A 161 9.74 -2.26 -10.04
C PHE A 161 10.93 -1.62 -9.34
N GLU A 162 10.98 -0.30 -9.35
CA GLU A 162 12.01 0.47 -8.65
C GLU A 162 11.37 1.16 -7.45
N TYR A 163 12.03 1.05 -6.30
CA TYR A 163 11.58 1.66 -5.05
C TYR A 163 12.52 2.80 -4.66
N GLY A 164 12.01 3.70 -3.83
CA GLY A 164 12.67 4.96 -3.57
C GLY A 164 12.27 6.02 -4.60
N ARG A 165 12.71 7.25 -4.38
CA ARG A 165 12.59 8.36 -5.32
C ARG A 165 13.98 8.78 -5.78
N ASP A 166 14.20 8.79 -7.09
CA ASP A 166 15.50 9.14 -7.68
C ASP A 166 16.66 8.30 -7.10
N GLY A 167 16.38 6.99 -6.88
CA GLY A 167 17.36 6.03 -6.35
C GLY A 167 17.63 6.13 -4.83
N LYS A 168 16.88 6.94 -4.08
CA LYS A 168 17.03 7.12 -2.63
C LYS A 168 15.71 6.92 -1.90
N PRO A 169 15.74 6.46 -0.63
CA PRO A 169 14.58 6.51 0.22
C PRO A 169 14.07 7.95 0.37
N PHE A 170 12.76 8.13 0.23
CA PHE A 170 12.12 9.43 0.42
C PHE A 170 10.95 9.30 1.38
N TYR A 171 11.16 9.72 2.61
CA TYR A 171 10.12 9.71 3.63
C TYR A 171 9.25 10.96 3.55
N VAL A 172 7.93 10.78 3.57
CA VAL A 172 6.95 11.87 3.72
C VAL A 172 6.10 11.61 4.94
N SER A 173 6.06 12.55 5.89
CA SER A 173 5.25 12.40 7.08
C SER A 173 3.76 12.30 6.75
N GLY A 174 3.09 11.32 7.34
CA GLY A 174 1.64 11.16 7.26
C GLY A 174 0.89 12.11 8.22
N PRO A 175 -0.43 12.27 8.04
CA PRO A 175 -1.25 13.14 8.91
C PRO A 175 -1.35 12.64 10.35
N HIS A 176 -1.03 11.38 10.59
CA HIS A 176 -1.05 10.74 11.91
C HIS A 176 0.34 10.46 12.48
N ASP A 177 1.41 10.89 11.79
CA ASP A 177 2.76 10.72 12.29
C ASP A 177 3.05 11.77 13.38
N THR A 178 3.22 11.29 14.60
CA THR A 178 3.62 12.14 15.72
C THR A 178 5.08 12.61 15.55
N PRO A 179 5.49 13.73 16.16
CA PRO A 179 6.88 14.18 16.13
C PRO A 179 7.89 13.09 16.56
N ALA A 180 7.55 12.31 17.59
CA ALA A 180 8.38 11.19 18.05
C ALA A 180 8.52 10.09 17.00
N ARG A 181 7.42 9.75 16.30
CA ARG A 181 7.45 8.77 15.20
C ARG A 181 8.29 9.27 14.03
N ILE A 182 8.12 10.52 13.62
CA ILE A 182 8.93 11.15 12.56
C ILE A 182 10.42 11.06 12.91
N GLN A 183 10.78 11.47 14.12
CA GLN A 183 12.16 11.41 14.58
C GLN A 183 12.72 9.99 14.59
N ALA A 184 11.96 9.00 15.04
CA ALA A 184 12.38 7.59 15.04
C ALA A 184 12.61 7.07 13.60
N ILE A 185 11.76 7.45 12.64
CA ILE A 185 11.93 7.08 11.23
C ILE A 185 13.21 7.71 10.66
N LEU A 186 13.43 9.01 10.88
CA LEU A 186 14.62 9.69 10.38
C LEU A 186 15.91 9.12 10.99
N GLN A 187 15.92 8.83 12.28
CA GLN A 187 17.06 8.16 12.95
C GLN A 187 17.31 6.75 12.39
N GLN A 188 16.25 6.01 12.05
CA GLN A 188 16.38 4.69 11.44
C GLN A 188 16.97 4.80 10.02
N LEU A 189 16.51 5.75 9.21
CA LEU A 189 17.06 5.99 7.89
C LEU A 189 18.54 6.43 7.96
N GLU A 190 18.88 7.32 8.89
CA GLU A 190 20.28 7.75 9.08
C GLU A 190 21.19 6.59 9.48
N ARG A 191 20.72 5.69 10.36
CA ARG A 191 21.47 4.47 10.76
C ARG A 191 21.70 3.51 9.60
N ARG A 192 20.72 3.34 8.71
CA ARG A 192 20.79 2.34 7.62
C ARG A 192 21.48 2.89 6.39
N MET A 193 21.23 4.13 6.03
CA MET A 193 21.67 4.73 4.77
C MET A 193 22.86 5.68 4.95
N GLY A 194 23.07 6.19 6.14
CA GLY A 194 24.01 7.29 6.40
C GLY A 194 23.41 8.65 6.05
N LYS A 195 23.98 9.68 6.64
CA LYS A 195 23.53 11.07 6.46
C LYS A 195 23.65 11.51 4.99
N GLY A 196 22.58 12.10 4.46
CA GLY A 196 22.54 12.62 3.07
C GLY A 196 22.20 11.57 2.00
N ASN A 197 22.02 10.29 2.36
CA ASN A 197 21.66 9.23 1.42
C ASN A 197 20.15 8.91 1.42
N PHE A 198 19.34 9.72 2.04
CA PHE A 198 17.88 9.70 1.99
C PHE A 198 17.34 11.13 2.01
N ASP A 199 16.12 11.29 1.52
CA ASP A 199 15.41 12.56 1.54
C ASP A 199 14.15 12.44 2.40
N TYR A 200 13.63 13.57 2.89
CA TYR A 200 12.40 13.59 3.64
C TYR A 200 11.63 14.89 3.49
N LEU A 201 10.32 14.81 3.71
CA LEU A 201 9.41 15.96 3.78
C LEU A 201 8.54 15.83 5.03
N VAL A 202 8.74 16.71 5.99
CA VAL A 202 7.85 16.82 7.15
C VAL A 202 6.83 17.91 6.89
N LEU A 203 5.56 17.51 6.86
CA LEU A 203 4.46 18.44 6.64
C LEU A 203 4.10 19.08 7.99
N ALA A 204 4.07 20.42 8.06
CA ALA A 204 3.59 21.12 9.23
C ALA A 204 2.11 20.74 9.49
N GLY A 205 1.80 20.36 10.72
CA GLY A 205 0.47 20.01 11.17
C GLY A 205 -0.45 21.22 11.26
#